data_fa9670075179982c87888afd6a462c03
#
_entry.id   fa9670075179982c87888afd6a462c03
#
_cell.length_a   1.000
_cell.length_b   1.000
_cell.length_c   1.000
_cell.angle_alpha   90.00
_cell.angle_beta   90.00
_cell.angle_gamma   90.00
#
_symmetry.space_group_name_H-M   'P 1'
#
loop_
_entity.id
_entity.type
_entity.pdbx_description
1 polymer ?
#
loop_
_entity_poly.entity_id
_entity_poly.type
_entity_poly.pdbx_seq_one_letter_code
_entity_poly.pdbx_strand_id
1 'polypeptide(L)'
;MSSLLYNIKQGFLQIFRNRGMSLASIFSILAMLLILGLFFVITVNINLFTEVVKQDYDQVEVFLLDGTSKAKAEELITQIKAQSGVTDAAYRSKDEALEIMKERWGESGYLLDSLGKNPLPASILISVDSLENAGNIAAYAGSLDGIDDVQYYQETVEKLTKITNFLQIGALIIMGFLVIVSVVVVSNTVKLTVFARAKEIAIMKYVGATNWFIRGPFLAEGIIIGVLAALLSTGCIALIYDRMIDAVGTQVLAIVSCPLIAVSYMTKNLVVIFLALGASIGAWGSIISMRKFLDT
;
A
#
# COMPACT_ATOMS: atom_id res chain seq x y z
N MET A 1 16.07 41.25 -5.15
CA MET A 1 15.77 39.82 -5.36
C MET A 1 15.88 39.14 -4.00
N SER A 2 14.84 38.45 -3.53
CA SER A 2 14.93 37.74 -2.25
C SER A 2 16.03 36.65 -2.34
N SER A 3 16.83 36.48 -1.30
CA SER A 3 17.89 35.47 -1.19
C SER A 3 17.40 34.07 -1.64
N LEU A 4 16.15 33.77 -1.45
CA LEU A 4 15.50 32.50 -1.79
C LEU A 4 15.39 32.30 -3.32
N LEU A 5 14.96 33.33 -4.06
CA LEU A 5 14.88 33.30 -5.54
C LEU A 5 16.28 33.11 -6.17
N TYR A 6 17.29 33.76 -5.60
CA TYR A 6 18.67 33.60 -6.03
C TYR A 6 19.14 32.14 -5.83
N ASN A 7 18.90 31.56 -4.67
CA ASN A 7 19.31 30.18 -4.36
C ASN A 7 18.62 29.15 -5.28
N ILE A 8 17.32 29.31 -5.54
CA ILE A 8 16.58 28.43 -6.46
C ILE A 8 17.13 28.54 -7.89
N LYS A 9 17.32 29.76 -8.40
CA LYS A 9 17.88 29.99 -9.72
C LYS A 9 19.27 29.36 -9.86
N GLN A 10 20.13 29.55 -8.86
CA GLN A 10 21.48 28.97 -8.86
C GLN A 10 21.46 27.45 -8.76
N GLY A 11 20.56 26.87 -7.92
CA GLY A 11 20.37 25.42 -7.85
C GLY A 11 19.99 24.81 -9.19
N PHE A 12 19.05 25.41 -9.91
CA PHE A 12 18.67 24.98 -11.26
C PHE A 12 19.85 25.04 -12.25
N LEU A 13 20.57 26.15 -12.30
CA LEU A 13 21.72 26.31 -13.17
C LEU A 13 22.83 25.29 -12.88
N GLN A 14 23.00 24.89 -11.63
CA GLN A 14 23.99 23.89 -11.22
C GLN A 14 23.64 22.49 -11.76
N ILE A 15 22.38 22.10 -11.73
CA ILE A 15 21.90 20.83 -12.29
C ILE A 15 22.26 20.73 -13.78
N PHE A 16 22.01 21.79 -14.55
CA PHE A 16 22.32 21.79 -15.98
C PHE A 16 23.83 21.84 -16.28
N ARG A 17 24.62 22.47 -15.41
CA ARG A 17 26.07 22.55 -15.55
C ARG A 17 26.76 21.25 -15.22
N ASN A 18 26.18 20.46 -14.31
CA ASN A 18 26.73 19.19 -13.84
C ASN A 18 25.80 17.99 -14.14
N ARG A 19 25.35 17.89 -15.40
CA ARG A 19 24.28 16.98 -15.84
C ARG A 19 24.49 15.53 -15.43
N GLY A 20 25.70 14.98 -15.61
CA GLY A 20 25.98 13.57 -15.33
C GLY A 20 25.78 13.19 -13.85
N MET A 21 26.31 14.02 -12.94
CA MET A 21 26.20 13.76 -11.50
C MET A 21 24.78 14.03 -10.98
N SER A 22 24.14 15.10 -11.48
CA SER A 22 22.75 15.41 -11.12
C SER A 22 21.79 14.32 -11.60
N LEU A 23 21.95 13.80 -12.82
CA LEU A 23 21.18 12.67 -13.32
C LEU A 23 21.39 11.41 -12.47
N ALA A 24 22.62 11.07 -12.10
CA ALA A 24 22.91 9.93 -11.23
C ALA A 24 22.17 10.05 -9.88
N SER A 25 22.13 11.24 -9.28
CA SER A 25 21.39 11.50 -8.05
C SER A 25 19.87 11.40 -8.26
N ILE A 26 19.33 11.96 -9.35
CA ILE A 26 17.91 11.84 -9.69
C ILE A 26 17.53 10.37 -9.86
N PHE A 27 18.31 9.59 -10.62
CA PHE A 27 18.02 8.17 -10.83
C PHE A 27 18.15 7.34 -9.54
N SER A 28 19.08 7.66 -8.64
CA SER A 28 19.20 6.99 -7.35
C SER A 28 17.97 7.21 -6.48
N ILE A 29 17.50 8.45 -6.34
CA ILE A 29 16.30 8.78 -5.56
C ILE A 29 15.05 8.21 -6.27
N LEU A 30 15.00 8.31 -7.60
CA LEU A 30 13.89 7.76 -8.40
C LEU A 30 13.76 6.26 -8.20
N ALA A 31 14.84 5.49 -8.32
CA ALA A 31 14.82 4.05 -8.12
C ALA A 31 14.35 3.67 -6.71
N MET A 32 14.84 4.38 -5.68
CA MET A 32 14.39 4.21 -4.31
C MET A 32 12.88 4.47 -4.17
N LEU A 33 12.38 5.60 -4.70
CA LEU A 33 10.97 5.96 -4.60
C LEU A 33 10.08 5.04 -5.44
N LEU A 34 10.57 4.50 -6.57
CA LEU A 34 9.85 3.48 -7.35
C LEU A 34 9.66 2.20 -6.55
N ILE A 35 10.71 1.71 -5.91
CA ILE A 35 10.63 0.50 -5.08
C ILE A 35 9.67 0.75 -3.91
N LEU A 36 9.80 1.88 -3.23
CA LEU A 36 8.88 2.27 -2.15
C LEU A 36 7.43 2.36 -2.64
N GLY A 37 7.21 2.97 -3.80
CA GLY A 37 5.87 3.11 -4.39
C GLY A 37 5.24 1.78 -4.77
N LEU A 38 6.01 0.85 -5.33
CA LEU A 38 5.52 -0.51 -5.61
C LEU A 38 5.14 -1.23 -4.31
N PHE A 39 5.96 -1.16 -3.27
CA PHE A 39 5.60 -1.71 -1.96
C PHE A 39 4.36 -1.05 -1.37
N PHE A 40 4.23 0.26 -1.50
CA PHE A 40 3.05 0.99 -1.04
C PHE A 40 1.79 0.53 -1.77
N VAL A 41 1.83 0.42 -3.11
CA VAL A 41 0.73 -0.08 -3.94
C VAL A 41 0.32 -1.49 -3.49
N ILE A 42 1.28 -2.40 -3.34
CA ILE A 42 1.02 -3.79 -2.91
C ILE A 42 0.39 -3.79 -1.52
N THR A 43 0.99 -3.11 -0.55
CA THR A 43 0.51 -3.10 0.84
C THR A 43 -0.90 -2.53 0.97
N VAL A 44 -1.20 -1.43 0.28
CA VAL A 44 -2.52 -0.78 0.37
C VAL A 44 -3.59 -1.66 -0.27
N ASN A 45 -3.32 -2.30 -1.41
CA ASN A 45 -4.27 -3.21 -2.04
C ASN A 45 -4.45 -4.52 -1.24
N ILE A 46 -3.39 -5.08 -0.65
CA ILE A 46 -3.51 -6.26 0.23
C ILE A 46 -4.30 -5.90 1.49
N ASN A 47 -4.08 -4.73 2.09
CA ASN A 47 -4.85 -4.30 3.26
C ASN A 47 -6.34 -4.13 2.92
N LEU A 48 -6.66 -3.52 1.77
CA LEU A 48 -8.04 -3.40 1.31
C LEU A 48 -8.66 -4.79 1.07
N PHE A 49 -7.95 -5.69 0.40
CA PHE A 49 -8.39 -7.07 0.20
C PHE A 49 -8.63 -7.78 1.54
N THR A 50 -7.71 -7.65 2.48
CA THR A 50 -7.86 -8.25 3.83
C THR A 50 -9.05 -7.67 4.57
N GLU A 51 -9.34 -6.37 4.42
CA GLU A 51 -10.50 -5.72 5.05
C GLU A 51 -11.82 -6.22 4.46
N VAL A 52 -11.90 -6.32 3.12
CA VAL A 52 -13.07 -6.90 2.43
C VAL A 52 -13.26 -8.36 2.83
N VAL A 53 -12.17 -9.15 2.83
CA VAL A 53 -12.22 -10.54 3.29
C VAL A 53 -12.69 -10.62 4.73
N LYS A 54 -12.22 -9.75 5.64
CA LYS A 54 -12.71 -9.74 7.02
C LYS A 54 -14.20 -9.43 7.10
N GLN A 55 -14.68 -8.40 6.39
CA GLN A 55 -16.11 -8.03 6.41
C GLN A 55 -17.01 -9.15 5.88
N ASP A 56 -16.56 -9.88 4.86
CA ASP A 56 -17.31 -11.02 4.31
C ASP A 56 -17.17 -12.29 5.15
N TYR A 57 -16.10 -12.42 5.95
CA TYR A 57 -15.70 -13.67 6.63
C TYR A 57 -15.54 -13.53 8.15
N ASP A 58 -15.95 -12.41 8.77
CA ASP A 58 -16.15 -12.33 10.24
C ASP A 58 -17.33 -13.20 10.71
N GLN A 59 -17.83 -14.04 9.81
CA GLN A 59 -18.93 -14.95 10.04
C GLN A 59 -18.44 -16.40 9.95
N VAL A 60 -18.88 -17.23 10.86
CA VAL A 60 -18.80 -18.68 10.72
C VAL A 60 -20.00 -19.10 9.87
N GLU A 61 -19.77 -19.66 8.68
CA GLU A 61 -20.83 -20.20 7.85
C GLU A 61 -20.98 -21.70 8.08
N VAL A 62 -22.15 -22.11 8.51
CA VAL A 62 -22.48 -23.49 8.83
C VAL A 62 -23.44 -24.00 7.76
N PHE A 63 -23.00 -24.94 6.96
CA PHE A 63 -23.81 -25.56 5.91
C PHE A 63 -24.69 -26.66 6.48
N LEU A 64 -25.95 -26.66 6.05
CA LEU A 64 -26.94 -27.60 6.50
C LEU A 64 -27.03 -28.79 5.56
N LEU A 65 -27.27 -29.97 6.12
CA LEU A 65 -27.56 -31.18 5.32
C LEU A 65 -28.77 -30.97 4.40
N ASP A 66 -28.71 -31.53 3.20
CA ASP A 66 -29.78 -31.46 2.24
C ASP A 66 -31.08 -32.05 2.83
N GLY A 67 -32.16 -31.26 2.77
CA GLY A 67 -33.44 -31.66 3.33
C GLY A 67 -33.72 -31.19 4.77
N THR A 68 -32.77 -30.48 5.40
CA THR A 68 -33.03 -29.87 6.72
C THR A 68 -34.16 -28.86 6.63
N SER A 69 -35.22 -29.07 7.46
CA SER A 69 -36.36 -28.18 7.49
C SER A 69 -36.04 -26.83 8.09
N LYS A 70 -36.74 -25.77 7.68
CA LYS A 70 -36.59 -24.42 8.24
C LYS A 70 -36.80 -24.41 9.77
N ALA A 71 -37.74 -25.21 10.27
CA ALA A 71 -37.97 -25.33 11.72
C ALA A 71 -36.72 -25.90 12.46
N LYS A 72 -36.01 -26.88 11.85
CA LYS A 72 -34.79 -27.43 12.43
C LYS A 72 -33.63 -26.42 12.37
N ALA A 73 -33.56 -25.63 11.29
CA ALA A 73 -32.58 -24.57 11.19
C ALA A 73 -32.81 -23.47 12.26
N GLU A 74 -34.06 -23.10 12.57
CA GLU A 74 -34.40 -22.14 13.62
C GLU A 74 -34.06 -22.67 15.03
N GLU A 75 -34.23 -23.98 15.26
CA GLU A 75 -33.80 -24.65 16.49
C GLU A 75 -32.27 -24.57 16.67
N LEU A 76 -31.53 -24.88 15.59
CA LEU A 76 -30.05 -24.77 15.56
C LEU A 76 -29.58 -23.35 15.82
N ILE A 77 -30.22 -22.36 15.19
CA ILE A 77 -29.92 -20.94 15.41
C ILE A 77 -30.09 -20.57 16.89
N THR A 78 -31.16 -21.04 17.50
CA THR A 78 -31.45 -20.77 18.93
C THR A 78 -30.37 -21.37 19.83
N GLN A 79 -29.91 -22.59 19.55
CA GLN A 79 -28.83 -23.24 20.28
C GLN A 79 -27.48 -22.51 20.09
N ILE A 80 -27.20 -22.07 18.88
CA ILE A 80 -25.97 -21.33 18.53
C ILE A 80 -25.96 -19.95 19.19
N LYS A 81 -27.08 -19.22 19.15
CA LYS A 81 -27.22 -17.88 19.79
C LYS A 81 -27.05 -17.93 21.32
N ALA A 82 -27.28 -19.08 21.94
CA ALA A 82 -27.06 -19.26 23.38
C ALA A 82 -25.55 -19.36 23.76
N GLN A 83 -24.65 -19.52 22.79
CA GLN A 83 -23.20 -19.59 23.03
C GLN A 83 -22.61 -18.21 23.29
N SER A 84 -21.67 -18.16 24.23
CA SER A 84 -20.90 -16.95 24.52
C SER A 84 -20.04 -16.55 23.32
N GLY A 85 -20.07 -15.28 22.94
CA GLY A 85 -19.31 -14.75 21.81
C GLY A 85 -20.09 -14.72 20.48
N VAL A 86 -21.32 -15.24 20.43
CA VAL A 86 -22.22 -15.07 19.26
C VAL A 86 -22.98 -13.76 19.41
N THR A 87 -22.85 -12.90 18.41
CA THR A 87 -23.57 -11.62 18.36
C THR A 87 -24.87 -11.72 17.56
N ASP A 88 -24.86 -12.51 16.49
CA ASP A 88 -26.05 -12.82 15.70
C ASP A 88 -25.91 -14.17 15.00
N ALA A 89 -27.04 -14.75 14.59
CA ALA A 89 -27.08 -15.92 13.71
C ALA A 89 -28.34 -15.85 12.83
N ALA A 90 -28.16 -15.97 11.52
CA ALA A 90 -29.21 -15.84 10.53
C ALA A 90 -29.25 -17.04 9.57
N TYR A 91 -30.43 -17.46 9.18
CA TYR A 91 -30.62 -18.49 8.16
C TYR A 91 -30.49 -17.89 6.77
N ARG A 92 -29.73 -18.54 5.91
CA ARG A 92 -29.62 -18.24 4.46
C ARG A 92 -30.18 -19.42 3.68
N SER A 93 -31.23 -19.17 2.89
CA SER A 93 -31.78 -20.19 2.01
C SER A 93 -30.89 -20.47 0.80
N LYS A 94 -31.12 -21.62 0.13
CA LYS A 94 -30.42 -21.95 -1.12
C LYS A 94 -30.64 -20.88 -2.20
N ASP A 95 -31.81 -20.31 -2.29
CA ASP A 95 -32.17 -19.32 -3.31
C ASP A 95 -31.50 -17.96 -3.00
N GLU A 96 -31.44 -17.54 -1.74
CA GLU A 96 -30.68 -16.36 -1.31
C GLU A 96 -29.19 -16.53 -1.57
N ALA A 97 -28.64 -17.71 -1.28
CA ALA A 97 -27.25 -18.02 -1.58
C ALA A 97 -26.94 -17.90 -3.08
N LEU A 98 -27.86 -18.38 -3.94
CA LEU A 98 -27.74 -18.27 -5.38
C LEU A 98 -27.80 -16.81 -5.88
N GLU A 99 -28.73 -16.00 -5.34
CA GLU A 99 -28.82 -14.58 -5.70
C GLU A 99 -27.55 -13.82 -5.32
N ILE A 100 -27.05 -14.01 -4.09
CA ILE A 100 -25.80 -13.42 -3.64
C ILE A 100 -24.63 -13.83 -4.55
N MET A 101 -24.55 -15.11 -4.93
CA MET A 101 -23.51 -15.59 -5.82
C MET A 101 -23.62 -14.96 -7.21
N LYS A 102 -24.83 -14.82 -7.77
CA LYS A 102 -25.07 -14.13 -9.04
C LYS A 102 -24.64 -12.66 -8.99
N GLU A 103 -24.98 -11.97 -7.92
CA GLU A 103 -24.59 -10.58 -7.72
C GLU A 103 -23.08 -10.43 -7.62
N ARG A 104 -22.41 -11.32 -6.89
CA ARG A 104 -20.93 -11.36 -6.79
C ARG A 104 -20.26 -11.61 -8.14
N TRP A 105 -20.81 -12.45 -8.99
CA TRP A 105 -20.28 -12.76 -10.32
C TRP A 105 -20.62 -11.70 -11.37
N GLY A 106 -21.48 -10.73 -11.04
CA GLY A 106 -21.85 -9.63 -11.92
C GLY A 106 -22.32 -10.13 -13.29
N GLU A 107 -21.70 -9.64 -14.35
CA GLU A 107 -22.04 -10.05 -15.73
C GLU A 107 -21.89 -11.55 -15.99
N SER A 108 -21.08 -12.27 -15.21
CA SER A 108 -20.91 -13.73 -15.34
C SER A 108 -21.92 -14.53 -14.54
N GLY A 109 -22.78 -13.88 -13.75
CA GLY A 109 -23.80 -14.54 -12.91
C GLY A 109 -24.80 -15.40 -13.69
N TYR A 110 -25.04 -15.08 -14.98
CA TYR A 110 -25.92 -15.88 -15.87
C TYR A 110 -25.44 -17.34 -16.04
N LEU A 111 -24.16 -17.61 -15.81
CA LEU A 111 -23.61 -18.98 -15.89
C LEU A 111 -24.23 -19.89 -14.84
N LEU A 112 -24.64 -19.34 -13.70
CA LEU A 112 -25.32 -20.10 -12.64
C LEU A 112 -26.74 -20.51 -13.04
N ASP A 113 -27.39 -19.79 -13.95
CA ASP A 113 -28.72 -20.14 -14.48
C ASP A 113 -28.68 -21.37 -15.40
N SER A 114 -27.51 -21.65 -16.01
CA SER A 114 -27.32 -22.79 -16.89
C SER A 114 -27.19 -24.14 -16.16
N LEU A 115 -27.04 -24.13 -14.81
CA LEU A 115 -26.82 -25.35 -14.02
C LEU A 115 -28.09 -26.21 -13.81
N GLY A 116 -29.25 -25.74 -14.24
CA GLY A 116 -30.53 -26.48 -14.19
C GLY A 116 -31.09 -26.76 -12.79
N LYS A 117 -30.26 -26.93 -11.77
CA LYS A 117 -30.62 -27.06 -10.35
C LYS A 117 -29.62 -26.26 -9.51
N ASN A 118 -30.15 -25.56 -8.51
CA ASN A 118 -29.30 -24.83 -7.57
C ASN A 118 -28.37 -25.80 -6.79
N PRO A 119 -27.02 -25.71 -6.97
CA PRO A 119 -26.08 -26.60 -6.31
C PRO A 119 -25.74 -26.15 -4.88
N LEU A 120 -26.12 -24.91 -4.49
CA LEU A 120 -25.71 -24.34 -3.22
C LEU A 120 -26.54 -24.92 -2.06
N PRO A 121 -25.93 -25.28 -0.93
CA PRO A 121 -26.64 -25.68 0.27
C PRO A 121 -27.30 -24.47 0.97
N ALA A 122 -28.26 -24.71 1.85
CA ALA A 122 -28.70 -23.72 2.81
C ALA A 122 -27.65 -23.60 3.92
N SER A 123 -27.50 -22.42 4.53
CA SER A 123 -26.51 -22.19 5.55
C SER A 123 -27.06 -21.34 6.72
N ILE A 124 -26.37 -21.39 7.85
CA ILE A 124 -26.53 -20.48 8.98
C ILE A 124 -25.27 -19.62 9.05
N LEU A 125 -25.47 -18.31 9.00
CA LEU A 125 -24.40 -17.32 9.17
C LEU A 125 -24.35 -16.90 10.62
N ILE A 126 -23.21 -17.10 11.27
CA ILE A 126 -23.01 -16.78 12.67
C ILE A 126 -22.03 -15.62 12.75
N SER A 127 -22.47 -14.48 13.25
CA SER A 127 -21.62 -13.33 13.55
C SER A 127 -21.05 -13.48 14.95
N VAL A 128 -19.77 -13.23 15.12
CA VAL A 128 -19.05 -13.39 16.38
C VAL A 128 -18.47 -12.05 16.85
N ASP A 129 -18.28 -11.91 18.16
CA ASP A 129 -17.70 -10.70 18.76
C ASP A 129 -16.19 -10.61 18.60
N SER A 130 -15.52 -11.76 18.45
CA SER A 130 -14.07 -11.82 18.25
C SER A 130 -13.65 -13.06 17.44
N LEU A 131 -12.56 -12.92 16.70
CA LEU A 131 -11.97 -14.02 15.92
C LEU A 131 -11.51 -15.20 16.80
N GLU A 132 -11.15 -14.93 18.07
CA GLU A 132 -10.74 -15.99 19.01
C GLU A 132 -11.92 -16.90 19.38
N ASN A 133 -13.13 -16.35 19.51
CA ASN A 133 -14.34 -17.10 19.83
C ASN A 133 -14.87 -17.88 18.63
N ALA A 134 -14.61 -17.43 17.42
CA ALA A 134 -15.13 -18.04 16.21
C ALA A 134 -14.69 -19.50 16.03
N GLY A 135 -13.45 -19.87 16.41
CA GLY A 135 -12.97 -21.25 16.37
C GLY A 135 -13.73 -22.18 17.30
N ASN A 136 -14.03 -21.72 18.51
CA ASN A 136 -14.80 -22.47 19.49
C ASN A 136 -16.26 -22.63 19.03
N ILE A 137 -16.82 -21.58 18.48
CA ILE A 137 -18.21 -21.56 17.95
C ILE A 137 -18.31 -22.46 16.73
N ALA A 138 -17.34 -22.44 15.82
CA ALA A 138 -17.28 -23.32 14.66
C ALA A 138 -17.20 -24.81 15.08
N ALA A 139 -16.36 -25.13 16.06
CA ALA A 139 -16.22 -26.49 16.60
C ALA A 139 -17.53 -26.95 17.27
N TYR A 140 -18.19 -26.06 18.04
CA TYR A 140 -19.47 -26.34 18.65
C TYR A 140 -20.57 -26.56 17.59
N ALA A 141 -20.68 -25.65 16.61
CA ALA A 141 -21.64 -25.76 15.54
C ALA A 141 -21.47 -27.07 14.75
N GLY A 142 -20.23 -27.43 14.40
CA GLY A 142 -19.93 -28.68 13.70
C GLY A 142 -20.25 -29.95 14.47
N SER A 143 -20.47 -29.87 15.80
CA SER A 143 -20.89 -31.00 16.63
C SER A 143 -22.40 -31.21 16.65
N LEU A 144 -23.18 -30.29 16.10
CA LEU A 144 -24.66 -30.35 16.11
C LEU A 144 -25.19 -31.26 14.99
N ASP A 145 -26.27 -31.99 15.29
CA ASP A 145 -26.89 -32.85 14.31
C ASP A 145 -27.70 -32.07 13.25
N GLY A 146 -27.45 -32.35 11.98
CA GLY A 146 -28.07 -31.65 10.84
C GLY A 146 -27.11 -30.69 10.14
N ILE A 147 -25.87 -30.64 10.55
CA ILE A 147 -24.79 -29.86 9.94
C ILE A 147 -24.00 -30.77 8.96
N ASP A 148 -23.71 -30.24 7.78
CA ASP A 148 -22.91 -30.91 6.75
C ASP A 148 -21.44 -30.51 6.84
N ASP A 149 -21.20 -29.18 6.85
CA ASP A 149 -19.86 -28.61 6.93
C ASP A 149 -19.86 -27.28 7.65
N VAL A 150 -18.72 -26.88 8.20
CA VAL A 150 -18.53 -25.59 8.86
C VAL A 150 -17.33 -24.90 8.24
N GLN A 151 -17.58 -23.82 7.52
CA GLN A 151 -16.55 -22.99 6.95
C GLN A 151 -16.22 -21.81 7.86
N TYR A 152 -14.93 -21.70 8.14
CA TYR A 152 -14.38 -20.71 9.01
C TYR A 152 -13.01 -20.26 8.51
N TYR A 153 -12.89 -19.00 8.19
CA TYR A 153 -11.74 -18.47 7.43
C TYR A 153 -10.63 -17.87 8.29
N GLN A 154 -10.64 -18.04 9.62
CA GLN A 154 -9.62 -17.47 10.53
C GLN A 154 -8.20 -17.81 10.07
N GLU A 155 -7.95 -19.07 9.74
CA GLU A 155 -6.62 -19.50 9.32
C GLU A 155 -6.14 -18.76 8.09
N THR A 156 -7.06 -18.48 7.15
CA THR A 156 -6.78 -17.69 5.95
C THR A 156 -6.49 -16.24 6.29
N VAL A 157 -7.32 -15.60 7.13
CA VAL A 157 -7.12 -14.22 7.58
C VAL A 157 -5.82 -14.07 8.38
N GLU A 158 -5.51 -15.01 9.27
CA GLU A 158 -4.24 -15.01 10.00
C GLU A 158 -3.04 -15.17 9.07
N LYS A 159 -3.10 -16.06 8.08
CA LYS A 159 -2.04 -16.23 7.08
C LYS A 159 -1.85 -14.96 6.26
N LEU A 160 -2.94 -14.34 5.79
CA LEU A 160 -2.88 -13.08 5.05
C LEU A 160 -2.27 -11.96 5.90
N THR A 161 -2.70 -11.83 7.15
CA THR A 161 -2.17 -10.83 8.08
C THR A 161 -0.66 -11.04 8.35
N LYS A 162 -0.23 -12.29 8.55
CA LYS A 162 1.19 -12.62 8.72
C LYS A 162 2.02 -12.28 7.48
N ILE A 163 1.50 -12.60 6.28
CA ILE A 163 2.16 -12.27 5.01
C ILE A 163 2.26 -10.75 4.85
N THR A 164 1.18 -10.02 5.11
CA THR A 164 1.16 -8.55 5.01
C THR A 164 2.16 -7.92 5.97
N ASN A 165 2.20 -8.35 7.22
CA ASN A 165 3.16 -7.86 8.21
C ASN A 165 4.60 -8.17 7.80
N PHE A 166 4.87 -9.36 7.29
CA PHE A 166 6.20 -9.74 6.79
C PHE A 166 6.63 -8.85 5.62
N LEU A 167 5.73 -8.61 4.66
CA LEU A 167 5.99 -7.71 3.53
C LEU A 167 6.23 -6.27 3.99
N GLN A 168 5.45 -5.76 4.94
CA GLN A 168 5.62 -4.41 5.49
C GLN A 168 6.97 -4.24 6.17
N ILE A 169 7.37 -5.19 7.03
CA ILE A 169 8.68 -5.16 7.71
C ILE A 169 9.81 -5.24 6.68
N GLY A 170 9.72 -6.14 5.70
CA GLY A 170 10.68 -6.25 4.61
C GLY A 170 10.81 -4.95 3.81
N ALA A 171 9.69 -4.32 3.47
CA ALA A 171 9.65 -3.04 2.78
C ALA A 171 10.32 -1.92 3.59
N LEU A 172 10.06 -1.85 4.90
CA LEU A 172 10.69 -0.86 5.78
C LEU A 172 12.21 -1.01 5.86
N ILE A 173 12.72 -2.24 5.92
CA ILE A 173 14.16 -2.51 5.94
C ILE A 173 14.80 -2.09 4.62
N ILE A 174 14.22 -2.50 3.49
CA ILE A 174 14.71 -2.12 2.15
C ILE A 174 14.66 -0.61 1.98
N MET A 175 13.58 0.04 2.39
CA MET A 175 13.44 1.49 2.33
C MET A 175 14.55 2.18 3.15
N GLY A 176 14.79 1.76 4.38
CA GLY A 176 15.85 2.32 5.22
C GLY A 176 17.23 2.22 4.57
N PHE A 177 17.55 1.07 3.98
CA PHE A 177 18.79 0.87 3.23
C PHE A 177 18.88 1.81 2.01
N LEU A 178 17.81 1.89 1.21
CA LEU A 178 17.81 2.73 0.00
C LEU A 178 17.85 4.23 0.33
N VAL A 179 17.25 4.67 1.45
CA VAL A 179 17.39 6.06 1.94
C VAL A 179 18.87 6.37 2.21
N ILE A 180 19.58 5.49 2.92
CA ILE A 180 21.00 5.68 3.22
C ILE A 180 21.80 5.78 1.92
N VAL A 181 21.60 4.86 0.98
CA VAL A 181 22.27 4.88 -0.32
C VAL A 181 22.00 6.18 -1.08
N SER A 182 20.74 6.62 -1.14
CA SER A 182 20.37 7.86 -1.84
C SER A 182 20.99 9.09 -1.20
N VAL A 183 21.01 9.18 0.13
CA VAL A 183 21.67 10.27 0.86
C VAL A 183 23.19 10.30 0.56
N VAL A 184 23.84 9.14 0.51
CA VAL A 184 25.26 9.04 0.17
C VAL A 184 25.52 9.49 -1.27
N VAL A 185 24.71 9.07 -2.24
CA VAL A 185 24.84 9.48 -3.65
C VAL A 185 24.65 10.99 -3.79
N VAL A 186 23.60 11.56 -3.19
CA VAL A 186 23.36 13.02 -3.21
C VAL A 186 24.52 13.76 -2.54
N SER A 187 24.98 13.28 -1.37
CA SER A 187 26.12 13.88 -0.66
C SER A 187 27.38 13.90 -1.51
N ASN A 188 27.68 12.80 -2.21
CA ASN A 188 28.84 12.74 -3.11
C ASN A 188 28.70 13.71 -4.30
N THR A 189 27.51 13.81 -4.89
CA THR A 189 27.23 14.76 -5.98
C THR A 189 27.45 16.20 -5.55
N VAL A 190 26.85 16.60 -4.41
CA VAL A 190 27.03 17.94 -3.86
C VAL A 190 28.50 18.21 -3.51
N LYS A 191 29.20 17.23 -2.93
CA LYS A 191 30.65 17.34 -2.64
C LYS A 191 31.45 17.66 -3.88
N LEU A 192 31.23 16.93 -4.98
CA LEU A 192 31.95 17.16 -6.25
C LEU A 192 31.58 18.53 -6.84
N THR A 193 30.33 18.97 -6.73
CA THR A 193 29.90 20.31 -7.16
C THR A 193 30.59 21.42 -6.35
N VAL A 194 30.71 21.24 -5.02
CA VAL A 194 31.47 22.17 -4.14
C VAL A 194 32.94 22.24 -4.53
N PHE A 195 33.59 21.10 -4.76
CA PHE A 195 34.99 21.07 -5.21
C PHE A 195 35.19 21.78 -6.54
N ALA A 196 34.35 21.54 -7.52
CA ALA A 196 34.42 22.21 -8.83
C ALA A 196 34.31 23.74 -8.73
N ARG A 197 33.72 24.25 -7.61
CA ARG A 197 33.51 25.69 -7.35
C ARG A 197 34.39 26.22 -6.21
N ALA A 198 35.41 25.48 -5.77
CA ALA A 198 36.22 25.85 -4.61
C ALA A 198 36.83 27.26 -4.71
N LYS A 199 37.26 27.68 -5.91
CA LYS A 199 37.81 29.03 -6.14
C LYS A 199 36.75 30.11 -5.98
N GLU A 200 35.54 29.92 -6.51
CA GLU A 200 34.41 30.85 -6.35
C GLU A 200 34.02 30.99 -4.86
N ILE A 201 33.95 29.85 -4.14
CA ILE A 201 33.64 29.82 -2.70
C ILE A 201 34.74 30.56 -1.89
N ALA A 202 36.00 30.36 -2.20
CA ALA A 202 37.09 31.04 -1.55
C ALA A 202 36.98 32.58 -1.72
N ILE A 203 36.71 33.06 -2.93
CA ILE A 203 36.50 34.49 -3.20
C ILE A 203 35.31 35.01 -2.38
N MET A 204 34.22 34.30 -2.35
CA MET A 204 33.04 34.69 -1.52
C MET A 204 33.39 34.79 -0.03
N LYS A 205 34.16 33.84 0.51
CA LYS A 205 34.66 33.90 1.90
C LYS A 205 35.55 35.13 2.14
N TYR A 206 36.45 35.43 1.21
CA TYR A 206 37.36 36.59 1.33
C TYR A 206 36.58 37.93 1.33
N VAL A 207 35.50 38.03 0.60
CA VAL A 207 34.63 39.23 0.57
C VAL A 207 33.64 39.28 1.76
N GLY A 208 33.67 38.28 2.68
CA GLY A 208 32.89 38.25 3.89
C GLY A 208 31.50 37.66 3.75
N ALA A 209 31.22 36.83 2.74
CA ALA A 209 29.94 36.14 2.60
C ALA A 209 29.70 35.17 3.76
N THR A 210 28.48 35.17 4.28
CA THR A 210 28.08 34.26 5.36
C THR A 210 28.03 32.80 4.88
N ASN A 211 28.28 31.85 5.79
CA ASN A 211 28.20 30.41 5.48
C ASN A 211 26.83 30.01 4.92
N TRP A 212 25.73 30.62 5.38
CA TRP A 212 24.38 30.38 4.86
C TRP A 212 24.20 30.83 3.41
N PHE A 213 24.79 31.95 3.05
CA PHE A 213 24.75 32.44 1.67
C PHE A 213 25.49 31.49 0.71
N ILE A 214 26.62 30.92 1.17
CA ILE A 214 27.40 29.95 0.40
C ILE A 214 26.68 28.60 0.29
N ARG A 215 26.02 28.14 1.38
CA ARG A 215 25.32 26.83 1.46
C ARG A 215 23.98 26.83 0.71
N GLY A 216 23.30 27.96 0.64
CA GLY A 216 21.95 28.07 0.07
C GLY A 216 21.75 27.46 -1.31
N PRO A 217 22.60 27.80 -2.30
CA PRO A 217 22.48 27.22 -3.65
C PRO A 217 22.63 25.69 -3.72
N PHE A 218 23.52 25.10 -2.93
CA PHE A 218 23.73 23.65 -2.89
C PHE A 218 22.58 22.91 -2.18
N LEU A 219 22.00 23.54 -1.14
CA LEU A 219 20.80 23.03 -0.51
C LEU A 219 19.62 23.04 -1.48
N ALA A 220 19.46 24.15 -2.23
CA ALA A 220 18.45 24.27 -3.25
C ALA A 220 18.62 23.22 -4.37
N GLU A 221 19.87 22.98 -4.83
CA GLU A 221 20.19 21.93 -5.80
C GLU A 221 19.69 20.55 -5.33
N GLY A 222 20.03 20.15 -4.10
CA GLY A 222 19.62 18.86 -3.56
C GLY A 222 18.10 18.73 -3.42
N ILE A 223 17.42 19.76 -2.93
CA ILE A 223 15.95 19.76 -2.82
C ILE A 223 15.31 19.64 -4.22
N ILE A 224 15.79 20.39 -5.22
CA ILE A 224 15.26 20.34 -6.58
C ILE A 224 15.46 18.94 -7.19
N ILE A 225 16.63 18.33 -7.01
CA ILE A 225 16.91 16.95 -7.43
C ILE A 225 15.91 15.98 -6.81
N GLY A 226 15.68 16.10 -5.48
CA GLY A 226 14.72 15.26 -4.75
C GLY A 226 13.29 15.44 -5.23
N VAL A 227 12.86 16.68 -5.46
CA VAL A 227 11.52 17.00 -5.97
C VAL A 227 11.32 16.47 -7.39
N LEU A 228 12.29 16.64 -8.28
CA LEU A 228 12.23 16.11 -9.65
C LEU A 228 12.14 14.57 -9.65
N ALA A 229 12.95 13.90 -8.85
CA ALA A 229 12.89 12.46 -8.68
C ALA A 229 11.52 12.00 -8.15
N ALA A 230 10.95 12.71 -7.18
CA ALA A 230 9.65 12.42 -6.61
C ALA A 230 8.50 12.53 -7.64
N LEU A 231 8.50 13.59 -8.45
CA LEU A 231 7.49 13.78 -9.49
C LEU A 231 7.58 12.71 -10.57
N LEU A 232 8.82 12.41 -11.02
CA LEU A 232 9.04 11.34 -12.00
C LEU A 232 8.61 9.97 -11.47
N SER A 233 8.98 9.64 -10.22
CA SER A 233 8.60 8.37 -9.59
C SER A 233 7.09 8.24 -9.44
N THR A 234 6.40 9.31 -9.01
CA THR A 234 4.93 9.30 -8.91
C THR A 234 4.28 9.07 -10.27
N GLY A 235 4.76 9.75 -11.31
CA GLY A 235 4.26 9.55 -12.67
C GLY A 235 4.47 8.12 -13.17
N CYS A 236 5.66 7.55 -12.94
CA CYS A 236 5.95 6.16 -13.30
C CYS A 236 5.04 5.15 -12.56
N ILE A 237 4.85 5.33 -11.24
CA ILE A 237 3.97 4.43 -10.45
C ILE A 237 2.52 4.56 -10.90
N ALA A 238 2.04 5.79 -11.14
CA ALA A 238 0.68 6.01 -11.63
C ALA A 238 0.44 5.30 -12.97
N LEU A 239 1.38 5.41 -13.91
CA LEU A 239 1.30 4.73 -15.20
C LEU A 239 1.36 3.21 -15.07
N ILE A 240 2.26 2.68 -14.24
CA ILE A 240 2.38 1.23 -14.01
C ILE A 240 1.08 0.69 -13.40
N TYR A 241 0.55 1.38 -12.40
CA TYR A 241 -0.65 0.96 -11.69
C TYR A 241 -1.90 1.02 -12.60
N ASP A 242 -2.05 2.07 -13.39
CA ASP A 242 -3.12 2.21 -14.38
C ASP A 242 -3.10 1.05 -15.39
N ARG A 243 -1.91 0.74 -15.94
CA ARG A 243 -1.74 -0.39 -16.86
C ARG A 243 -1.95 -1.76 -16.22
N MET A 244 -1.64 -1.89 -14.93
CA MET A 244 -1.95 -3.11 -14.17
C MET A 244 -3.47 -3.31 -14.05
N ILE A 245 -4.22 -2.26 -13.70
CA ILE A 245 -5.69 -2.33 -13.60
C ILE A 245 -6.30 -2.73 -14.95
N ASP A 246 -5.86 -2.10 -16.03
CA ASP A 246 -6.34 -2.41 -17.38
C ASP A 246 -6.03 -3.87 -17.78
N ALA A 247 -4.83 -4.37 -17.43
CA ALA A 247 -4.39 -5.71 -17.78
C ALA A 247 -5.11 -6.82 -17.00
N VAL A 248 -5.43 -6.57 -15.71
CA VAL A 248 -6.17 -7.54 -14.88
C VAL A 248 -7.63 -7.63 -15.32
N GLY A 249 -8.17 -6.54 -15.87
CA GLY A 249 -9.55 -6.46 -16.37
C GLY A 249 -10.59 -6.39 -15.25
N THR A 250 -11.62 -5.61 -15.48
CA THR A 250 -12.72 -5.41 -14.52
C THR A 250 -13.50 -6.69 -14.24
N GLN A 251 -13.54 -7.63 -15.20
CA GLN A 251 -14.25 -8.91 -15.06
C GLN A 251 -13.59 -9.85 -14.05
N VAL A 252 -12.26 -9.95 -14.06
CA VAL A 252 -11.51 -10.79 -13.09
C VAL A 252 -11.64 -10.21 -11.68
N LEU A 253 -11.61 -8.89 -11.55
CA LEU A 253 -11.78 -8.20 -10.26
C LEU A 253 -13.20 -8.38 -9.70
N ALA A 254 -14.21 -8.39 -10.56
CA ALA A 254 -15.59 -8.65 -10.17
C ALA A 254 -15.79 -10.09 -9.66
N ILE A 255 -15.20 -11.07 -10.33
CA ILE A 255 -15.28 -12.50 -9.92
C ILE A 255 -14.65 -12.72 -8.54
N VAL A 256 -13.52 -12.06 -8.28
CA VAL A 256 -12.78 -12.20 -7.00
C VAL A 256 -13.37 -11.28 -5.92
N SER A 257 -14.37 -10.44 -6.27
CA SER A 257 -14.96 -9.43 -5.36
C SER A 257 -13.90 -8.54 -4.69
N CYS A 258 -12.79 -8.29 -5.39
CA CYS A 258 -11.65 -7.54 -4.86
C CYS A 258 -11.64 -6.12 -5.44
N PRO A 259 -12.12 -5.11 -4.71
CA PRO A 259 -12.01 -3.72 -5.15
C PRO A 259 -10.54 -3.33 -5.17
N LEU A 260 -10.08 -2.71 -6.27
CA LEU A 260 -8.79 -2.03 -6.31
C LEU A 260 -8.97 -0.55 -5.97
N ILE A 261 -7.95 0.03 -5.35
CA ILE A 261 -7.98 1.45 -5.01
C ILE A 261 -7.92 2.28 -6.29
N ALA A 262 -8.73 3.33 -6.37
CA ALA A 262 -8.74 4.24 -7.52
C ALA A 262 -7.35 4.86 -7.74
N VAL A 263 -6.89 4.89 -9.01
CA VAL A 263 -5.58 5.47 -9.41
C VAL A 263 -5.43 6.90 -8.90
N SER A 264 -6.51 7.70 -8.96
CA SER A 264 -6.49 9.09 -8.49
C SER A 264 -6.20 9.24 -7.00
N TYR A 265 -6.78 8.37 -6.16
CA TYR A 265 -6.52 8.35 -4.72
C TYR A 265 -5.08 7.94 -4.41
N MET A 266 -4.61 6.88 -5.08
CA MET A 266 -3.25 6.38 -4.96
C MET A 266 -2.22 7.46 -5.34
N THR A 267 -2.38 8.06 -6.51
CA THR A 267 -1.47 9.10 -7.03
C THR A 267 -1.42 10.32 -6.11
N LYS A 268 -2.56 10.78 -5.61
CA LYS A 268 -2.63 11.94 -4.70
C LYS A 268 -1.82 11.72 -3.42
N ASN A 269 -1.94 10.55 -2.80
CA ASN A 269 -1.19 10.22 -1.59
C ASN A 269 0.31 10.05 -1.88
N LEU A 270 0.67 9.37 -2.98
CA LEU A 270 2.06 9.18 -3.39
C LEU A 270 2.77 10.51 -3.69
N VAL A 271 2.11 11.47 -4.35
CA VAL A 271 2.69 12.81 -4.60
C VAL A 271 3.14 13.44 -3.30
N VAL A 272 2.26 13.47 -2.29
CA VAL A 272 2.57 14.12 -1.00
C VAL A 272 3.74 13.41 -0.29
N ILE A 273 3.68 12.07 -0.20
CA ILE A 273 4.69 11.27 0.48
C ILE A 273 6.04 11.40 -0.26
N PHE A 274 6.04 11.27 -1.58
CA PHE A 274 7.27 11.30 -2.37
C PHE A 274 7.91 12.69 -2.41
N LEU A 275 7.12 13.76 -2.48
CA LEU A 275 7.65 15.12 -2.39
C LEU A 275 8.30 15.36 -1.04
N ALA A 276 7.67 14.94 0.05
CA ALA A 276 8.24 15.07 1.39
C ALA A 276 9.55 14.28 1.54
N LEU A 277 9.57 13.00 1.10
CA LEU A 277 10.75 12.15 1.18
C LEU A 277 11.85 12.62 0.24
N GLY A 278 11.56 12.91 -1.02
CA GLY A 278 12.54 13.35 -2.00
C GLY A 278 13.20 14.66 -1.59
N ALA A 279 12.41 15.66 -1.19
CA ALA A 279 12.93 16.93 -0.70
C ALA A 279 13.80 16.75 0.55
N SER A 280 13.37 15.89 1.49
CA SER A 280 14.11 15.59 2.72
C SER A 280 15.45 14.92 2.42
N ILE A 281 15.47 13.88 1.57
CA ILE A 281 16.69 13.17 1.19
C ILE A 281 17.67 14.10 0.48
N GLY A 282 17.16 14.92 -0.46
CA GLY A 282 17.97 15.91 -1.16
C GLY A 282 18.58 16.95 -0.21
N ALA A 283 17.78 17.45 0.74
CA ALA A 283 18.24 18.39 1.75
C ALA A 283 19.30 17.77 2.68
N TRP A 284 19.03 16.57 3.23
CA TRP A 284 19.94 15.88 4.13
C TRP A 284 21.28 15.53 3.45
N GLY A 285 21.23 15.01 2.22
CA GLY A 285 22.44 14.72 1.44
C GLY A 285 23.30 15.97 1.23
N SER A 286 22.67 17.11 0.89
CA SER A 286 23.35 18.38 0.74
C SER A 286 23.96 18.89 2.05
N ILE A 287 23.22 18.83 3.15
CA ILE A 287 23.68 19.27 4.47
C ILE A 287 24.89 18.45 4.94
N ILE A 288 24.82 17.13 4.83
CA ILE A 288 25.92 16.22 5.24
C ILE A 288 27.18 16.52 4.44
N SER A 289 27.03 16.70 3.12
CA SER A 289 28.15 17.03 2.25
C SER A 289 28.85 18.34 2.64
N MET A 290 28.07 19.38 2.96
CA MET A 290 28.61 20.71 3.25
C MET A 290 29.23 20.83 4.65
N ARG A 291 28.76 20.06 5.66
CA ARG A 291 29.34 20.10 7.02
C ARG A 291 30.84 19.81 7.00
N LYS A 292 31.28 18.84 6.22
CA LYS A 292 32.68 18.41 6.17
C LYS A 292 33.63 19.41 5.45
N PHE A 293 33.05 20.39 4.71
CA PHE A 293 33.84 21.30 3.84
C PHE A 293 33.94 22.74 4.30
N LEU A 294 33.05 23.17 5.19
CA LEU A 294 33.01 24.56 5.63
C LEU A 294 33.49 24.76 7.07
N ASP A 295 33.79 23.66 7.76
CA ASP A 295 34.38 23.68 9.10
C ASP A 295 35.94 23.65 9.05
N THR A 296 36.52 23.69 7.82
CA THR A 296 37.92 23.95 7.53
C THR A 296 38.06 25.34 6.94
#